data_0057ab5e6af29d7826f98f6b912614b7
#
_entry.id   0057ab5e6af29d7826f98f6b912614b7
#
_cell.length_a   1.000
_cell.length_b   1.000
_cell.length_c   1.000
_cell.angle_alpha   90.00
_cell.angle_beta   90.00
_cell.angle_gamma   90.00
#
_symmetry.space_group_name_H-M   'P 1'
#
loop_
_entity.id
_entity.type
_entity.pdbx_description
1 polymer ?
#
loop_
_entity_poly.entity_id
_entity_poly.type
_entity_poly.pdbx_seq_one_letter_code
_entity_poly.pdbx_strand_id
1 'polypeptide(L)'
;MLYVETTNVKVALREADLWQNTGTVTALISADEYASGAALEYRIKGDTEWQPMQESGYDAGILTATIAPEWKTETNPNGLTVYKLVPKKGLFAGHTYEFRLLVGGSEQGAPLEYTAPAGNTIPNGDMEDASMSCWTQNNKTAEFWGSGNNTFTKGLCTQASFAGGTRAKLQATSAVGVLASGNLFTGLFQKDLITRGVVSFGQTYAWKARPRALKVQYFAEHIGPVDIDKKFGAPIGMGDQDRARIMVAIVDWNARREVGSGTEPPTGTWDPQEAASTEQGKIIAYGSLFIDESSTGDRMIDTELELHFYDREAKPSGLYQLVISCSTSAYGDFMTGCKSNVLYIDNFEWAY
;
A
#
# COMPACT_ATOMS: atom_id res chain seq x y z
N MET A 1 -13.22 -10.49 -20.42
CA MET A 1 -13.05 -9.98 -21.78
C MET A 1 -14.05 -8.85 -22.00
N LEU A 2 -13.60 -7.62 -22.00
CA LEU A 2 -14.44 -6.43 -22.25
C LEU A 2 -14.21 -6.01 -23.69
N TYR A 3 -15.25 -6.11 -24.52
CA TYR A 3 -15.25 -5.55 -25.87
C TYR A 3 -15.83 -4.14 -25.80
N VAL A 4 -15.10 -3.16 -26.29
CA VAL A 4 -15.66 -1.85 -26.64
C VAL A 4 -15.54 -1.73 -28.15
N GLU A 5 -16.62 -2.05 -28.87
CA GLU A 5 -16.74 -1.71 -30.31
C GLU A 5 -17.35 -0.32 -30.43
N THR A 6 -16.59 0.62 -30.94
CA THR A 6 -17.15 1.87 -31.47
C THR A 6 -17.09 1.82 -33.01
N THR A 7 -18.23 1.99 -33.64
CA THR A 7 -18.50 1.72 -35.06
C THR A 7 -17.72 2.58 -36.07
N ASN A 8 -16.77 3.40 -35.67
CA ASN A 8 -15.97 4.25 -36.58
C ASN A 8 -14.48 4.38 -36.18
N VAL A 9 -13.98 3.58 -35.23
CA VAL A 9 -12.58 3.65 -34.80
C VAL A 9 -11.85 2.40 -35.24
N LYS A 10 -10.76 2.57 -36.03
CA LYS A 10 -9.89 1.46 -36.46
C LYS A 10 -9.17 0.77 -35.29
N VAL A 11 -9.21 1.31 -34.08
CA VAL A 11 -8.48 0.87 -32.87
C VAL A 11 -9.43 0.20 -31.90
N ALA A 12 -9.01 -0.89 -31.23
CA ALA A 12 -9.78 -1.59 -30.21
C ALA A 12 -8.87 -2.09 -29.09
N LEU A 13 -9.27 -1.85 -27.82
CA LEU A 13 -8.68 -2.52 -26.67
C LEU A 13 -9.23 -3.95 -26.58
N ARG A 14 -8.36 -4.95 -26.57
CA ARG A 14 -8.73 -6.38 -26.56
C ARG A 14 -8.67 -6.98 -25.17
N GLU A 15 -7.63 -6.65 -24.42
CA GLU A 15 -7.39 -7.17 -23.07
C GLU A 15 -6.87 -6.07 -22.17
N ALA A 16 -7.22 -6.15 -20.91
CA ALA A 16 -6.71 -5.29 -19.85
C ALA A 16 -6.50 -6.13 -18.59
N ASP A 17 -5.29 -6.12 -18.05
CA ASP A 17 -4.97 -6.70 -16.74
C ASP A 17 -4.45 -5.58 -15.83
N LEU A 18 -5.29 -5.14 -14.90
CA LEU A 18 -4.97 -4.06 -13.98
C LEU A 18 -4.03 -4.49 -12.85
N TRP A 19 -3.87 -5.80 -12.63
CA TRP A 19 -2.84 -6.26 -11.71
C TRP A 19 -1.46 -6.30 -12.38
N GLN A 20 -1.37 -6.79 -13.60
CA GLN A 20 -0.13 -6.76 -14.36
C GLN A 20 0.18 -5.37 -14.94
N ASN A 21 -0.77 -4.42 -14.88
CA ASN A 21 -0.70 -3.09 -15.48
C ASN A 21 -0.45 -3.15 -17.00
N THR A 22 -1.01 -4.17 -17.68
CA THR A 22 -0.85 -4.44 -19.10
C THR A 22 -2.15 -4.27 -19.86
N GLY A 23 -2.05 -4.02 -21.15
CA GLY A 23 -3.19 -3.99 -22.06
C GLY A 23 -2.78 -4.36 -23.48
N THR A 24 -3.67 -5.03 -24.22
CA THR A 24 -3.48 -5.36 -25.64
C THR A 24 -4.44 -4.54 -26.49
N VAL A 25 -3.90 -3.77 -27.43
CA VAL A 25 -4.64 -2.94 -28.37
C VAL A 25 -4.39 -3.41 -29.78
N THR A 26 -5.44 -3.42 -30.60
CA THR A 26 -5.33 -3.77 -32.02
C THR A 26 -5.82 -2.63 -32.90
N ALA A 27 -5.27 -2.54 -34.13
CA ALA A 27 -5.77 -1.65 -35.15
C ALA A 27 -5.96 -2.41 -36.47
N LEU A 28 -7.06 -2.11 -37.20
CA LEU A 28 -7.28 -2.61 -38.56
C LEU A 28 -6.58 -1.69 -39.52
N ILE A 29 -5.59 -2.21 -40.26
CA ILE A 29 -4.79 -1.48 -41.24
C ILE A 29 -4.48 -2.35 -42.46
N SER A 30 -4.25 -1.71 -43.61
CA SER A 30 -3.78 -2.40 -44.81
C SER A 30 -2.28 -2.71 -44.72
N ALA A 31 -1.79 -3.59 -45.60
CA ALA A 31 -0.37 -3.88 -45.72
C ALA A 31 0.45 -2.64 -46.12
N ASP A 32 -0.10 -1.76 -46.97
CA ASP A 32 0.55 -0.51 -47.36
C ASP A 32 0.66 0.48 -46.20
N GLU A 33 -0.41 0.60 -45.37
CA GLU A 33 -0.38 1.41 -44.15
C GLU A 33 0.66 0.87 -43.16
N TYR A 34 0.76 -0.45 -43.01
CA TYR A 34 1.79 -1.06 -42.16
C TYR A 34 3.20 -0.78 -42.69
N ALA A 35 3.43 -0.98 -43.99
CA ALA A 35 4.70 -0.71 -44.64
C ALA A 35 5.12 0.77 -44.59
N SER A 36 4.15 1.68 -44.46
CA SER A 36 4.38 3.12 -44.26
C SER A 36 4.75 3.51 -42.82
N GLY A 37 4.92 2.55 -41.93
CA GLY A 37 5.27 2.78 -40.52
C GLY A 37 4.05 3.08 -39.66
N ALA A 38 3.15 2.10 -39.52
CA ALA A 38 2.03 2.19 -38.58
C ALA A 38 2.49 1.94 -37.14
N ALA A 39 1.97 2.72 -36.21
CA ALA A 39 2.28 2.60 -34.76
C ALA A 39 1.04 2.92 -33.91
N LEU A 40 0.95 2.25 -32.77
CA LEU A 40 -0.05 2.55 -31.74
C LEU A 40 0.60 3.28 -30.58
N GLU A 41 -0.07 4.31 -30.09
CA GLU A 41 0.34 5.08 -28.93
C GLU A 41 -0.81 5.23 -27.94
N TYR A 42 -0.48 5.45 -26.68
CA TYR A 42 -1.45 5.71 -25.60
C TYR A 42 -1.04 6.89 -24.73
N ARG A 43 -1.99 7.46 -24.03
CA ARG A 43 -1.76 8.40 -22.92
C ARG A 43 -2.91 8.32 -21.92
N ILE A 44 -2.68 8.81 -20.73
CA ILE A 44 -3.76 9.15 -19.80
C ILE A 44 -4.42 10.43 -20.33
N LYS A 45 -5.76 10.44 -20.40
CA LYS A 45 -6.53 11.57 -20.92
C LYS A 45 -6.21 12.84 -20.13
N GLY A 46 -5.85 13.90 -20.85
CA GLY A 46 -5.41 15.17 -20.29
C GLY A 46 -3.89 15.32 -20.16
N ASP A 47 -3.12 14.26 -20.30
CA ASP A 47 -1.68 14.36 -20.43
C ASP A 47 -1.28 14.87 -21.82
N THR A 48 -0.17 15.58 -21.90
CA THR A 48 0.33 16.13 -23.17
C THR A 48 1.15 15.13 -23.97
N GLU A 49 1.80 14.18 -23.29
CA GLU A 49 2.75 13.24 -23.89
C GLU A 49 2.08 11.92 -24.25
N TRP A 50 2.25 11.51 -25.51
CA TRP A 50 1.90 10.17 -25.97
C TRP A 50 3.04 9.19 -25.71
N GLN A 51 2.70 8.00 -25.27
CA GLN A 51 3.63 6.91 -25.00
C GLN A 51 3.52 5.88 -26.12
N PRO A 52 4.65 5.42 -26.73
CA PRO A 52 4.63 4.37 -27.70
C PRO A 52 4.20 3.07 -27.04
N MET A 53 3.39 2.27 -27.76
CA MET A 53 3.08 0.90 -27.40
C MET A 53 4.10 -0.04 -28.03
N GLN A 54 4.39 -1.15 -27.34
CA GLN A 54 5.26 -2.17 -27.90
C GLN A 54 4.51 -2.97 -28.98
N GLU A 55 4.95 -2.90 -30.21
CA GLU A 55 4.41 -3.73 -31.29
C GLU A 55 4.62 -5.22 -30.95
N SER A 56 3.54 -6.00 -31.05
CA SER A 56 3.54 -7.45 -30.85
C SER A 56 3.43 -8.23 -32.15
N GLY A 57 3.03 -7.57 -33.25
CA GLY A 57 2.99 -8.13 -34.57
C GLY A 57 1.90 -7.53 -35.47
N TYR A 58 2.02 -7.86 -36.77
CA TYR A 58 1.01 -7.57 -37.79
C TYR A 58 0.65 -8.86 -38.54
N ASP A 59 -0.63 -9.20 -38.57
CA ASP A 59 -1.15 -10.38 -39.27
C ASP A 59 -2.55 -10.11 -39.79
N ALA A 60 -2.81 -10.58 -41.04
CA ALA A 60 -4.12 -10.52 -41.72
C ALA A 60 -4.85 -9.16 -41.63
N GLY A 61 -4.10 -8.05 -41.69
CA GLY A 61 -4.66 -6.70 -41.60
C GLY A 61 -4.88 -6.19 -40.18
N ILE A 62 -4.35 -6.89 -39.20
CA ILE A 62 -4.44 -6.51 -37.77
C ILE A 62 -3.05 -6.19 -37.23
N LEU A 63 -2.82 -4.93 -36.86
CA LEU A 63 -1.68 -4.52 -36.07
C LEU A 63 -2.02 -4.75 -34.58
N THR A 64 -1.15 -5.43 -33.84
CA THR A 64 -1.28 -5.67 -32.42
C THR A 64 -0.13 -5.01 -31.66
N ALA A 65 -0.44 -4.30 -30.59
CA ALA A 65 0.55 -3.71 -29.71
C ALA A 65 0.11 -3.84 -28.24
N THR A 66 1.09 -3.81 -27.33
CA THR A 66 0.86 -3.98 -25.89
C THR A 66 1.31 -2.75 -25.11
N ILE A 67 0.54 -2.44 -24.07
CA ILE A 67 0.96 -1.57 -22.98
C ILE A 67 1.62 -2.47 -21.95
N ALA A 68 2.81 -2.12 -21.49
CA ALA A 68 3.49 -2.79 -20.41
C ALA A 68 3.92 -1.78 -19.35
N PRO A 69 3.95 -2.17 -18.05
CA PRO A 69 4.45 -1.30 -17.02
C PRO A 69 5.96 -1.10 -17.14
N GLU A 70 6.41 0.10 -16.83
CA GLU A 70 7.83 0.39 -16.65
C GLU A 70 8.20 0.23 -15.17
N TRP A 71 9.34 -0.43 -14.91
CA TRP A 71 9.82 -0.69 -13.56
C TRP A 71 11.18 -0.06 -13.33
N LYS A 72 11.32 0.61 -12.19
CA LYS A 72 12.61 1.04 -11.68
C LYS A 72 13.14 -0.01 -10.70
N THR A 73 14.35 -0.50 -10.95
CA THR A 73 15.04 -1.44 -10.05
C THR A 73 15.85 -0.66 -9.03
N GLU A 74 15.69 -1.02 -7.76
CA GLU A 74 16.43 -0.41 -6.65
C GLU A 74 16.94 -1.49 -5.69
N THR A 75 17.88 -1.10 -4.82
CA THR A 75 18.32 -1.91 -3.69
C THR A 75 17.79 -1.25 -2.42
N ASN A 76 17.08 -2.00 -1.60
CA ASN A 76 16.55 -1.48 -0.35
C ASN A 76 17.65 -1.33 0.73
N PRO A 77 17.39 -0.69 1.88
CA PRO A 77 18.39 -0.49 2.94
C PRO A 77 19.04 -1.78 3.46
N ASN A 78 18.38 -2.92 3.30
CA ASN A 78 18.90 -4.24 3.72
C ASN A 78 19.59 -5.02 2.60
N GLY A 79 19.88 -4.36 1.46
CA GLY A 79 20.63 -4.97 0.35
C GLY A 79 19.79 -5.86 -0.58
N LEU A 80 18.48 -5.90 -0.44
CA LEU A 80 17.60 -6.70 -1.28
C LEU A 80 17.17 -5.92 -2.53
N THR A 81 17.13 -6.60 -3.67
CA THR A 81 16.62 -6.03 -4.92
C THR A 81 15.09 -5.88 -4.83
N VAL A 82 14.62 -4.70 -5.16
CA VAL A 82 13.19 -4.34 -5.20
C VAL A 82 12.86 -3.55 -6.46
N TYR A 83 11.59 -3.53 -6.83
CA TYR A 83 11.09 -2.88 -8.03
C TYR A 83 9.99 -1.89 -7.67
N LYS A 84 9.99 -0.72 -8.30
CA LYS A 84 8.92 0.28 -8.18
C LYS A 84 8.27 0.54 -9.52
N LEU A 85 6.94 0.68 -9.53
CA LEU A 85 6.20 1.07 -10.72
C LEU A 85 6.48 2.54 -11.05
N VAL A 86 6.81 2.80 -12.32
CA VAL A 86 6.94 4.18 -12.81
C VAL A 86 5.54 4.74 -13.06
N PRO A 87 5.18 5.89 -12.45
CA PRO A 87 3.87 6.49 -12.64
C PRO A 87 3.57 6.73 -14.12
N LYS A 88 2.30 6.54 -14.53
CA LYS A 88 1.78 6.76 -15.88
C LYS A 88 2.37 5.85 -16.98
N LYS A 89 3.24 4.92 -16.64
CA LYS A 89 3.83 3.94 -17.57
C LYS A 89 3.18 2.58 -17.31
N GLY A 90 2.14 2.27 -18.08
CA GLY A 90 1.33 1.06 -17.90
C GLY A 90 -0.17 1.37 -17.86
N LEU A 91 -0.98 0.34 -17.65
CA LEU A 91 -2.43 0.45 -17.53
C LEU A 91 -2.83 0.38 -16.05
N PHE A 92 -3.28 1.51 -15.49
CA PHE A 92 -3.63 1.64 -14.08
C PHE A 92 -5.13 1.82 -13.87
N ALA A 93 -5.63 1.37 -12.73
CA ALA A 93 -7.05 1.50 -12.37
C ALA A 93 -7.48 2.97 -12.21
N GLY A 94 -8.75 3.25 -12.54
CA GLY A 94 -9.38 4.55 -12.31
C GLY A 94 -8.98 5.66 -13.28
N HIS A 95 -8.08 5.40 -14.23
CA HIS A 95 -7.68 6.38 -15.24
C HIS A 95 -8.46 6.21 -16.54
N THR A 96 -8.68 7.31 -17.25
CA THR A 96 -9.17 7.30 -18.64
C THR A 96 -7.98 7.40 -19.58
N TYR A 97 -7.89 6.48 -20.52
CA TYR A 97 -6.86 6.40 -21.53
C TYR A 97 -7.37 6.82 -22.88
N GLU A 98 -6.48 7.35 -23.71
CA GLU A 98 -6.67 7.58 -25.12
C GLU A 98 -5.66 6.74 -25.90
N PHE A 99 -6.13 6.03 -26.94
CA PHE A 99 -5.30 5.24 -27.85
C PHE A 99 -5.41 5.81 -29.25
N ARG A 100 -4.29 6.02 -29.94
CA ARG A 100 -4.28 6.47 -31.33
C ARG A 100 -3.44 5.57 -32.24
N LEU A 101 -3.82 5.55 -33.50
CA LEU A 101 -3.07 4.95 -34.58
C LEU A 101 -2.35 6.05 -35.35
N LEU A 102 -1.07 5.87 -35.60
CA LEU A 102 -0.27 6.65 -36.55
C LEU A 102 0.05 5.81 -37.78
N VAL A 103 0.05 6.44 -38.98
CA VAL A 103 0.56 5.87 -40.21
C VAL A 103 1.43 6.91 -40.88
N GLY A 104 2.70 6.58 -41.12
CA GLY A 104 3.68 7.55 -41.60
C GLY A 104 3.83 8.78 -40.73
N GLY A 105 3.66 8.62 -39.41
CA GLY A 105 3.69 9.70 -38.42
C GLY A 105 2.43 10.57 -38.33
N SER A 106 1.38 10.29 -39.14
CA SER A 106 0.12 11.04 -39.14
C SER A 106 -0.98 10.27 -38.39
N GLU A 107 -1.74 10.96 -37.52
CA GLU A 107 -2.85 10.37 -36.78
C GLU A 107 -4.01 9.94 -37.70
N GLN A 108 -4.55 8.76 -37.44
CA GLN A 108 -5.60 8.14 -38.25
C GLN A 108 -6.92 8.06 -37.46
N GLY A 109 -7.81 9.01 -37.71
CA GLY A 109 -9.10 9.11 -37.03
C GLY A 109 -9.00 9.67 -35.62
N ALA A 110 -10.12 9.66 -34.89
CA ALA A 110 -10.14 10.10 -33.49
C ALA A 110 -9.55 9.00 -32.58
N PRO A 111 -8.87 9.37 -31.47
CA PRO A 111 -8.41 8.43 -30.48
C PRO A 111 -9.56 7.62 -29.87
N LEU A 112 -9.31 6.36 -29.56
CA LEU A 112 -10.21 5.53 -28.77
C LEU A 112 -10.06 5.89 -27.29
N GLU A 113 -11.15 6.23 -26.62
CA GLU A 113 -11.16 6.43 -25.17
C GLU A 113 -11.54 5.13 -24.45
N TYR A 114 -10.84 4.86 -23.34
CA TYR A 114 -11.14 3.76 -22.44
C TYR A 114 -10.97 4.22 -20.99
N THR A 115 -11.99 4.02 -20.14
CA THR A 115 -11.90 4.26 -18.71
C THR A 115 -11.67 2.93 -18.00
N ALA A 116 -10.49 2.78 -17.40
CA ALA A 116 -10.17 1.61 -16.59
C ALA A 116 -11.06 1.56 -15.34
N PRO A 117 -11.58 0.39 -14.97
CA PRO A 117 -12.34 0.24 -13.72
C PRO A 117 -11.59 0.79 -12.51
N ALA A 118 -12.34 1.26 -11.52
CA ALA A 118 -11.77 1.69 -10.25
C ALA A 118 -11.05 0.52 -9.56
N GLY A 119 -9.94 0.83 -8.91
CA GLY A 119 -9.20 -0.11 -8.10
C GLY A 119 -9.88 -0.46 -6.79
N ASN A 120 -9.09 -0.93 -5.84
CA ASN A 120 -9.57 -1.25 -4.50
C ASN A 120 -9.74 0.01 -3.64
N THR A 121 -10.63 -0.08 -2.67
CA THR A 121 -10.73 0.87 -1.54
C THR A 121 -10.28 0.19 -0.26
N ILE A 122 -9.73 0.95 0.69
CA ILE A 122 -9.40 0.45 2.03
C ILE A 122 -10.63 0.66 2.92
N PRO A 123 -11.18 -0.41 3.52
CA PRO A 123 -12.35 -0.27 4.40
C PRO A 123 -12.10 0.71 5.53
N ASN A 124 -13.00 1.68 5.72
CA ASN A 124 -12.86 2.76 6.71
C ASN A 124 -11.47 3.44 6.68
N GLY A 125 -10.92 3.65 5.50
CA GLY A 125 -9.65 4.35 5.34
C GLY A 125 -9.68 5.80 5.77
N ASP A 126 -10.87 6.40 5.80
CA ASP A 126 -11.16 7.77 6.25
C ASP A 126 -11.37 7.91 7.76
N MET A 127 -11.25 6.83 8.53
CA MET A 127 -11.36 6.79 10.00
C MET A 127 -12.65 7.39 10.58
N GLU A 128 -13.71 7.60 9.77
CA GLU A 128 -14.95 8.27 10.19
C GLU A 128 -15.95 7.35 10.91
N ASP A 129 -15.84 6.02 10.74
CA ASP A 129 -16.78 5.09 11.38
C ASP A 129 -16.50 4.93 12.88
N ALA A 130 -17.32 5.57 13.69
CA ALA A 130 -17.24 5.51 15.15
C ALA A 130 -17.60 4.13 15.75
N SER A 131 -18.14 3.20 14.94
CA SER A 131 -18.54 1.87 15.40
C SER A 131 -17.41 0.84 15.35
N MET A 132 -16.26 1.17 14.76
CA MET A 132 -15.13 0.23 14.67
C MET A 132 -14.66 -0.22 16.05
N SER A 133 -14.45 -1.53 16.23
CA SER A 133 -14.01 -2.13 17.50
C SER A 133 -12.59 -1.74 17.88
N CYS A 134 -11.77 -1.29 16.94
CA CYS A 134 -10.41 -0.83 17.23
C CYS A 134 -10.34 0.39 18.17
N TRP A 135 -11.44 1.17 18.29
CA TRP A 135 -11.54 2.29 19.24
C TRP A 135 -11.77 1.86 20.70
N THR A 136 -12.16 0.61 20.89
CA THR A 136 -12.53 0.08 22.20
C THR A 136 -11.67 -1.13 22.60
N GLN A 137 -11.95 -1.71 23.77
CA GLN A 137 -11.26 -2.91 24.26
C GLN A 137 -11.78 -4.22 23.67
N ASN A 138 -12.75 -4.18 22.76
CA ASN A 138 -13.48 -5.36 22.30
C ASN A 138 -13.03 -5.86 20.93
N ASN A 139 -11.74 -5.97 20.73
CA ASN A 139 -11.05 -6.34 19.49
C ASN A 139 -11.13 -7.84 19.12
N LYS A 140 -12.14 -8.56 19.59
CA LYS A 140 -12.19 -10.03 19.46
C LYS A 140 -12.79 -10.53 18.16
N THR A 141 -13.40 -9.67 17.37
CA THR A 141 -14.02 -10.03 16.09
C THR A 141 -13.10 -9.69 14.92
N ALA A 142 -13.24 -10.43 13.84
CA ALA A 142 -12.43 -10.27 12.63
C ALA A 142 -12.86 -9.03 11.80
N GLU A 143 -12.87 -7.85 12.41
CA GLU A 143 -13.01 -6.60 11.68
C GLU A 143 -11.73 -6.28 10.91
N PHE A 144 -11.79 -5.33 9.99
CA PHE A 144 -10.64 -4.99 9.15
C PHE A 144 -9.51 -4.37 9.98
N TRP A 145 -9.83 -3.40 10.85
CA TRP A 145 -8.89 -2.71 11.72
C TRP A 145 -8.89 -3.25 13.13
N GLY A 146 -7.70 -3.43 13.69
CA GLY A 146 -7.46 -3.78 15.08
C GLY A 146 -6.52 -2.79 15.76
N SER A 147 -6.50 -2.82 17.09
CA SER A 147 -5.58 -2.04 17.92
C SER A 147 -5.19 -2.81 19.17
N GLY A 148 -4.17 -2.36 19.87
CA GLY A 148 -3.73 -2.91 21.15
C GLY A 148 -4.58 -2.51 22.35
N ASN A 149 -5.71 -1.83 22.16
CA ASN A 149 -6.62 -1.44 23.24
C ASN A 149 -7.05 -2.64 24.07
N ASN A 150 -6.88 -2.54 25.39
CA ASN A 150 -7.27 -3.59 26.32
C ASN A 150 -7.59 -3.00 27.71
N THR A 151 -7.94 -3.85 28.68
CA THR A 151 -8.35 -3.41 30.03
C THR A 151 -7.28 -2.65 30.82
N PHE A 152 -5.99 -2.85 30.51
CA PHE A 152 -4.87 -2.19 31.19
C PHE A 152 -4.37 -0.96 30.44
N THR A 153 -4.45 -0.98 29.11
CA THR A 153 -4.01 0.09 28.21
C THR A 153 -5.17 0.52 27.33
N LYS A 154 -6.00 1.38 27.89
CA LYS A 154 -7.11 2.01 27.18
C LYS A 154 -6.58 3.24 26.45
N GLY A 155 -7.04 3.46 25.21
CA GLY A 155 -6.70 4.68 24.47
C GLY A 155 -5.37 4.62 23.72
N LEU A 156 -4.83 3.42 23.46
CA LEU A 156 -3.73 3.26 22.51
C LEU A 156 -4.13 3.65 21.08
N CYS A 157 -5.41 3.49 20.77
CA CYS A 157 -6.05 3.93 19.54
C CYS A 157 -7.45 4.43 19.85
N THR A 158 -7.74 5.67 19.51
CA THR A 158 -9.05 6.30 19.71
C THR A 158 -9.42 7.15 18.50
N GLN A 159 -10.71 7.38 18.32
CA GLN A 159 -11.17 8.39 17.38
C GLN A 159 -11.10 9.76 18.05
N ALA A 160 -10.54 10.76 17.39
CA ALA A 160 -10.40 12.11 17.92
C ALA A 160 -10.57 13.17 16.82
N SER A 161 -11.08 14.34 17.20
CA SER A 161 -11.14 15.49 16.29
C SER A 161 -9.79 16.20 16.26
N PHE A 162 -9.21 16.35 15.07
CA PHE A 162 -7.97 17.08 14.84
C PHE A 162 -7.95 17.67 13.42
N ALA A 163 -7.39 18.86 13.26
CA ALA A 163 -7.23 19.55 11.97
C ALA A 163 -8.53 19.60 11.12
N GLY A 164 -9.66 19.83 11.77
CA GLY A 164 -10.96 20.02 11.12
C GLY A 164 -11.66 18.72 10.68
N GLY A 165 -11.20 17.54 11.09
CA GLY A 165 -11.81 16.23 10.77
C GLY A 165 -11.68 15.24 11.92
N THR A 166 -12.25 14.06 11.71
CA THR A 166 -12.12 12.92 12.60
C THR A 166 -10.88 12.11 12.21
N ARG A 167 -10.07 11.66 13.16
CA ARG A 167 -8.80 10.98 12.94
C ARG A 167 -8.64 9.79 13.87
N ALA A 168 -7.85 8.81 13.48
CA ALA A 168 -7.31 7.84 14.42
C ALA A 168 -6.18 8.51 15.22
N LYS A 169 -6.36 8.65 16.54
CA LYS A 169 -5.31 9.09 17.45
C LYS A 169 -4.66 7.88 18.09
N LEU A 170 -3.37 7.70 17.82
CA LEU A 170 -2.51 6.70 18.44
C LEU A 170 -1.71 7.37 19.56
N GLN A 171 -1.77 6.81 20.75
CA GLN A 171 -1.08 7.37 21.90
C GLN A 171 -0.36 6.28 22.68
N ALA A 172 0.94 6.43 22.83
CA ALA A 172 1.74 5.55 23.68
C ALA A 172 1.42 5.80 25.16
N THR A 173 1.63 4.78 25.97
CA THR A 173 1.54 4.86 27.43
C THR A 173 2.45 3.83 28.07
N SER A 174 2.45 3.74 29.40
CA SER A 174 3.12 2.66 30.12
C SER A 174 2.14 1.92 31.02
N ALA A 175 2.27 0.61 31.09
CA ALA A 175 1.52 -0.23 32.00
C ALA A 175 2.47 -1.22 32.69
N VAL A 176 2.41 -1.30 34.00
CA VAL A 176 3.26 -2.22 34.82
C VAL A 176 4.76 -2.10 34.47
N GLY A 177 5.20 -0.88 34.16
CA GLY A 177 6.61 -0.59 33.83
C GLY A 177 7.07 -1.09 32.47
N VAL A 178 6.17 -1.42 31.54
CA VAL A 178 6.44 -1.72 30.13
C VAL A 178 5.80 -0.68 29.22
N LEU A 179 6.39 -0.48 28.06
CA LEU A 179 5.81 0.38 27.04
C LEU A 179 4.55 -0.29 26.46
N ALA A 180 3.51 0.50 26.28
CA ALA A 180 2.37 0.17 25.45
C ALA A 180 2.31 1.21 24.32
N SER A 181 2.83 0.85 23.16
CA SER A 181 2.84 1.71 21.97
C SER A 181 1.41 1.91 21.44
N GLY A 182 1.04 3.15 21.13
CA GLY A 182 -0.19 3.43 20.39
C GLY A 182 -0.12 2.80 19.01
N ASN A 183 -1.15 2.06 18.61
CA ASN A 183 -1.12 1.32 17.35
C ASN A 183 -2.49 1.13 16.70
N LEU A 184 -2.49 1.05 15.38
CA LEU A 184 -3.62 0.69 14.52
C LEU A 184 -3.08 -0.23 13.43
N PHE A 185 -3.75 -1.35 13.17
CA PHE A 185 -3.28 -2.32 12.19
C PHE A 185 -4.42 -3.14 11.57
N THR A 186 -4.17 -3.76 10.44
CA THR A 186 -5.08 -4.73 9.83
C THR A 186 -4.83 -6.10 10.42
N GLY A 187 -5.78 -6.58 11.24
CA GLY A 187 -5.63 -7.84 11.96
C GLY A 187 -6.39 -7.88 13.27
N LEU A 188 -5.94 -8.73 14.18
CA LEU A 188 -6.55 -8.94 15.49
C LEU A 188 -5.54 -8.70 16.61
N PHE A 189 -6.04 -8.23 17.76
CA PHE A 189 -5.29 -8.23 19.00
C PHE A 189 -5.87 -9.24 19.97
N GLN A 190 -5.02 -10.04 20.57
CA GLN A 190 -5.38 -10.97 21.63
C GLN A 190 -4.47 -10.74 22.84
N LYS A 191 -5.06 -10.75 24.02
CA LYS A 191 -4.30 -10.76 25.25
C LYS A 191 -4.13 -12.19 25.70
N ASP A 192 -2.92 -12.70 25.61
CA ASP A 192 -2.59 -14.08 25.97
C ASP A 192 -2.45 -14.23 27.50
N LEU A 193 -1.66 -13.35 28.13
CA LEU A 193 -1.46 -13.29 29.57
C LEU A 193 -1.66 -11.84 30.08
N ILE A 194 -1.67 -11.67 31.40
CA ILE A 194 -1.72 -10.32 32.03
C ILE A 194 -0.60 -9.40 31.50
N THR A 195 0.55 -9.98 31.17
CA THR A 195 1.79 -9.30 30.81
C THR A 195 2.19 -9.47 29.35
N ARG A 196 1.38 -10.15 28.51
CA ARG A 196 1.67 -10.42 27.10
C ARG A 196 0.46 -10.15 26.24
N GLY A 197 0.66 -9.40 25.15
CA GLY A 197 -0.26 -9.23 24.05
C GLY A 197 0.23 -9.91 22.78
N VAL A 198 -0.69 -10.36 21.93
CA VAL A 198 -0.39 -10.93 20.61
C VAL A 198 -1.15 -10.15 19.57
N VAL A 199 -0.42 -9.55 18.63
CA VAL A 199 -0.97 -8.98 17.40
C VAL A 199 -0.92 -10.03 16.31
N SER A 200 -2.06 -10.34 15.71
CA SER A 200 -2.18 -11.24 14.56
C SER A 200 -2.39 -10.42 13.30
N PHE A 201 -1.32 -10.17 12.54
CA PHE A 201 -1.32 -9.33 11.34
C PHE A 201 -1.89 -10.07 10.12
N GLY A 202 -2.60 -9.35 9.29
CA GLY A 202 -3.11 -9.78 8.00
C GLY A 202 -4.63 -9.82 7.94
N GLN A 203 -5.16 -9.30 6.83
CA GLN A 203 -6.58 -9.34 6.51
C GLN A 203 -6.80 -9.88 5.10
N THR A 204 -7.93 -10.55 4.91
CA THR A 204 -8.40 -10.93 3.57
C THR A 204 -8.65 -9.69 2.74
N TYR A 205 -8.07 -9.66 1.54
CA TYR A 205 -8.19 -8.52 0.65
C TYR A 205 -8.17 -8.96 -0.82
N ALA A 206 -9.32 -8.81 -1.49
CA ALA A 206 -9.48 -9.24 -2.89
C ALA A 206 -9.00 -8.13 -3.83
N TRP A 207 -7.81 -8.28 -4.36
CA TRP A 207 -7.20 -7.32 -5.28
C TRP A 207 -7.89 -7.26 -6.63
N LYS A 208 -8.27 -6.05 -7.06
CA LYS A 208 -8.80 -5.74 -8.40
C LYS A 208 -7.74 -5.16 -9.31
N ALA A 209 -6.77 -4.45 -8.75
CA ALA A 209 -5.70 -3.77 -9.45
C ALA A 209 -4.45 -3.70 -8.56
N ARG A 210 -3.28 -3.56 -9.17
CA ARG A 210 -2.00 -3.37 -8.51
C ARG A 210 -1.79 -1.88 -8.23
N PRO A 211 -1.70 -1.47 -6.97
CA PRO A 211 -1.37 -0.10 -6.63
C PRO A 211 0.15 0.16 -6.77
N ARG A 212 0.54 1.41 -6.99
CA ARG A 212 1.94 1.85 -6.93
C ARG A 212 2.35 2.38 -5.56
N ALA A 213 1.40 2.90 -4.77
CA ALA A 213 1.67 3.44 -3.44
C ALA A 213 0.43 3.37 -2.54
N LEU A 214 0.64 3.49 -1.23
CA LEU A 214 -0.37 3.80 -0.24
C LEU A 214 -0.30 5.29 0.09
N LYS A 215 -1.37 6.02 -0.14
CA LYS A 215 -1.56 7.38 0.36
C LYS A 215 -2.07 7.31 1.79
N VAL A 216 -1.59 8.19 2.63
CA VAL A 216 -2.04 8.34 4.01
C VAL A 216 -1.77 9.76 4.49
N GLN A 217 -2.62 10.26 5.37
CA GLN A 217 -2.38 11.50 6.09
C GLN A 217 -1.90 11.18 7.51
N TYR A 218 -0.93 11.92 8.00
CA TYR A 218 -0.48 11.80 9.38
C TYR A 218 -0.14 13.17 10.00
N PHE A 219 -0.11 13.20 11.34
CA PHE A 219 0.45 14.29 12.12
C PHE A 219 1.05 13.71 13.40
N ALA A 220 2.36 13.86 13.57
CA ALA A 220 3.08 13.42 14.77
C ALA A 220 3.05 14.55 15.79
N GLU A 221 2.07 14.55 16.70
CA GLU A 221 1.93 15.58 17.73
C GLU A 221 3.14 15.59 18.68
N HIS A 222 3.65 14.38 18.99
CA HIS A 222 4.84 14.24 19.81
C HIS A 222 5.61 12.97 19.45
N ILE A 223 6.90 13.13 19.14
CA ILE A 223 7.88 12.03 19.04
C ILE A 223 9.09 12.46 19.88
N GLY A 224 9.28 11.78 20.98
CA GLY A 224 10.32 12.09 21.97
C GLY A 224 11.40 11.01 22.06
N PRO A 225 12.41 11.24 22.90
CA PRO A 225 13.45 10.24 23.16
C PRO A 225 12.87 9.02 23.90
N VAL A 226 13.50 7.87 23.70
CA VAL A 226 13.20 6.62 24.41
C VAL A 226 13.31 6.84 25.92
N ASP A 227 12.21 6.65 26.65
CA ASP A 227 12.12 6.73 28.11
C ASP A 227 11.73 5.39 28.77
N ILE A 228 11.42 4.37 27.95
CA ILE A 228 11.23 2.98 28.37
C ILE A 228 12.04 2.07 27.45
N ASP A 229 12.88 1.21 28.04
CA ASP A 229 13.66 0.21 27.31
C ASP A 229 13.85 -1.04 28.18
N LYS A 230 13.29 -2.16 27.74
CA LYS A 230 13.38 -3.46 28.44
C LYS A 230 14.62 -4.27 28.06
N LYS A 231 15.49 -3.73 27.19
CA LYS A 231 16.72 -4.41 26.74
C LYS A 231 16.45 -5.74 26.00
N PHE A 232 15.35 -5.81 25.26
CA PHE A 232 14.96 -6.99 24.49
C PHE A 232 15.57 -7.04 23.08
N GLY A 233 16.59 -6.23 22.81
CA GLY A 233 17.34 -6.27 21.55
C GLY A 233 16.84 -5.28 20.50
N ALA A 234 16.10 -4.24 20.89
CA ALA A 234 15.84 -3.12 20.00
C ALA A 234 17.16 -2.46 19.55
N PRO A 235 17.26 -1.94 18.30
CA PRO A 235 18.47 -1.26 17.83
C PRO A 235 18.70 0.13 18.42
N ILE A 236 17.74 0.62 19.19
CA ILE A 236 17.82 1.89 19.95
C ILE A 236 17.63 1.62 21.44
N GLY A 237 18.03 2.55 22.30
CA GLY A 237 17.95 2.43 23.75
C GLY A 237 17.61 3.73 24.45
N MET A 238 17.66 3.72 25.78
CA MET A 238 17.35 4.88 26.63
C MET A 238 18.05 6.16 26.16
N GLY A 239 17.27 7.21 25.90
CA GLY A 239 17.76 8.52 25.49
C GLY A 239 17.97 8.69 23.99
N ASP A 240 17.98 7.61 23.20
CA ASP A 240 17.99 7.71 21.73
C ASP A 240 16.66 8.28 21.23
N GLN A 241 16.65 8.91 20.07
CA GLN A 241 15.43 9.39 19.44
C GLN A 241 14.53 8.20 19.05
N ASP A 242 13.30 8.15 19.59
CA ASP A 242 12.30 7.19 19.14
C ASP A 242 11.72 7.62 17.78
N ARG A 243 11.03 6.73 17.11
CA ARG A 243 10.37 6.96 15.83
C ARG A 243 9.04 6.26 15.75
N ALA A 244 8.03 6.95 15.23
CA ALA A 244 6.80 6.30 14.81
C ALA A 244 7.01 5.59 13.46
N ARG A 245 6.12 4.66 13.13
CA ARG A 245 6.17 3.95 11.85
C ARG A 245 4.78 3.79 11.24
N ILE A 246 4.68 4.04 9.93
CA ILE A 246 3.56 3.63 9.09
C ILE A 246 4.09 2.64 8.07
N MET A 247 3.50 1.46 8.01
CA MET A 247 3.95 0.35 7.15
C MET A 247 2.77 -0.28 6.44
N VAL A 248 2.99 -0.68 5.21
CA VAL A 248 2.07 -1.51 4.42
C VAL A 248 2.82 -2.68 3.81
N ALA A 249 2.19 -3.84 3.74
CA ALA A 249 2.71 -5.00 2.99
C ALA A 249 1.58 -5.70 2.23
N ILE A 250 1.81 -5.95 0.95
CA ILE A 250 1.03 -6.88 0.13
C ILE A 250 1.68 -8.24 0.29
N VAL A 251 0.94 -9.20 0.83
CA VAL A 251 1.46 -10.51 1.19
C VAL A 251 0.65 -11.63 0.56
N ASP A 252 1.28 -12.78 0.37
CA ASP A 252 0.63 -14.02 -0.07
C ASP A 252 0.72 -15.06 1.06
N TRP A 253 -0.05 -14.82 2.12
CA TRP A 253 -0.04 -15.60 3.34
C TRP A 253 -1.29 -16.46 3.48
N ASN A 254 -1.10 -17.69 3.98
CA ASN A 254 -2.17 -18.63 4.30
C ASN A 254 -2.59 -18.61 5.78
N ALA A 255 -1.84 -17.91 6.63
CA ALA A 255 -2.16 -17.68 8.04
C ALA A 255 -1.77 -16.24 8.43
N ARG A 256 -2.35 -15.71 9.50
CA ARG A 256 -1.90 -14.46 10.08
C ARG A 256 -0.50 -14.61 10.67
N ARG A 257 0.29 -13.55 10.59
CA ARG A 257 1.57 -13.45 11.30
C ARG A 257 1.33 -12.98 12.73
N GLU A 258 1.67 -13.82 13.70
CA GLU A 258 1.54 -13.48 15.11
C GLU A 258 2.83 -12.87 15.65
N VAL A 259 2.70 -11.73 16.30
CA VAL A 259 3.77 -11.04 17.03
C VAL A 259 3.37 -10.93 18.49
N GLY A 260 4.07 -11.64 19.35
CA GLY A 260 3.85 -11.60 20.80
C GLY A 260 4.84 -10.67 21.48
N SER A 261 4.34 -9.75 22.29
CA SER A 261 5.16 -8.78 23.04
C SER A 261 4.66 -8.59 24.46
N GLY A 262 5.55 -8.22 25.39
CA GLY A 262 5.18 -8.07 26.81
C GLY A 262 6.38 -7.96 27.73
N THR A 263 6.34 -8.66 28.89
CA THR A 263 7.41 -8.65 29.89
C THR A 263 8.61 -9.53 29.54
N GLU A 264 8.53 -10.27 28.45
CA GLU A 264 9.60 -11.11 27.90
C GLU A 264 10.00 -10.62 26.50
N PRO A 265 11.18 -11.00 25.96
CA PRO A 265 11.54 -10.67 24.60
C PRO A 265 10.45 -11.03 23.59
N PRO A 266 10.25 -10.21 22.56
CA PRO A 266 9.18 -10.45 21.59
C PRO A 266 9.42 -11.74 20.78
N THR A 267 8.32 -12.33 20.31
CA THR A 267 8.34 -13.48 19.42
C THR A 267 7.64 -13.17 18.13
N GLY A 268 8.08 -13.78 17.03
CA GLY A 268 7.42 -13.63 15.73
C GLY A 268 7.64 -12.28 15.06
N THR A 269 8.53 -11.43 15.57
CA THR A 269 8.87 -10.13 14.96
C THR A 269 9.28 -10.29 13.50
N TRP A 270 8.98 -9.31 12.69
CA TRP A 270 9.30 -9.29 11.28
C TRP A 270 9.37 -7.86 10.76
N ASP A 271 10.15 -7.65 9.72
CA ASP A 271 10.16 -6.42 8.95
C ASP A 271 10.11 -6.76 7.45
N PRO A 272 9.13 -6.22 6.70
CA PRO A 272 9.04 -6.49 5.26
C PRO A 272 10.23 -5.92 4.48
N GLN A 273 11.06 -5.06 5.06
CA GLN A 273 12.30 -4.57 4.43
C GLN A 273 13.46 -5.55 4.54
N GLU A 274 13.42 -6.49 5.48
CA GLU A 274 14.52 -7.40 5.78
C GLU A 274 14.44 -8.72 5.01
N ALA A 275 13.23 -9.14 4.60
CA ALA A 275 13.02 -10.41 3.91
C ALA A 275 11.82 -10.37 2.96
N ALA A 276 11.93 -11.09 1.84
CA ALA A 276 10.84 -11.24 0.86
C ALA A 276 9.82 -12.33 1.25
N SER A 277 9.95 -12.94 2.41
CA SER A 277 9.04 -14.01 2.89
C SER A 277 9.08 -14.15 4.40
N THR A 278 8.02 -14.72 4.95
CA THR A 278 7.92 -15.21 6.34
C THR A 278 7.51 -16.68 6.33
N GLU A 279 7.35 -17.28 7.50
CA GLU A 279 6.80 -18.63 7.62
C GLU A 279 5.38 -18.78 7.04
N GLN A 280 4.59 -17.69 7.00
CA GLN A 280 3.23 -17.66 6.48
C GLN A 280 3.16 -17.65 4.96
N GLY A 281 4.24 -17.20 4.29
CA GLY A 281 4.32 -17.09 2.83
C GLY A 281 5.13 -15.88 2.35
N LYS A 282 4.96 -15.52 1.09
CA LYS A 282 5.70 -14.45 0.44
C LYS A 282 5.24 -13.05 0.88
N ILE A 283 6.16 -12.11 0.87
CA ILE A 283 5.89 -10.68 0.83
C ILE A 283 6.07 -10.24 -0.62
N ILE A 284 4.99 -9.78 -1.26
CA ILE A 284 5.00 -9.36 -2.66
C ILE A 284 5.53 -7.95 -2.79
N ALA A 285 5.03 -7.06 -1.93
CA ALA A 285 5.46 -5.66 -1.92
C ALA A 285 5.32 -5.07 -0.51
N TYR A 286 6.04 -4.01 -0.25
CA TYR A 286 5.92 -3.22 0.97
C TYR A 286 6.15 -1.74 0.72
N GLY A 287 5.61 -0.91 1.64
CA GLY A 287 5.94 0.50 1.81
C GLY A 287 6.16 0.78 3.29
N SER A 288 7.11 1.63 3.63
CA SER A 288 7.43 1.96 5.03
C SER A 288 7.87 3.41 5.17
N LEU A 289 7.34 4.08 6.18
CA LEU A 289 7.70 5.43 6.58
C LEU A 289 8.06 5.43 8.07
N PHE A 290 9.25 5.90 8.39
CA PHE A 290 9.65 6.24 9.76
C PHE A 290 9.49 7.74 9.98
N ILE A 291 8.98 8.11 11.14
CA ILE A 291 8.73 9.50 11.55
C ILE A 291 9.52 9.73 12.82
N ASP A 292 10.63 10.45 12.70
CA ASP A 292 11.64 10.64 13.76
C ASP A 292 11.41 11.93 14.56
N GLU A 293 10.59 12.85 14.03
CA GLU A 293 10.38 14.18 14.60
C GLU A 293 8.89 14.48 14.76
N SER A 294 8.58 15.34 15.74
CA SER A 294 7.23 15.89 15.86
C SER A 294 6.92 16.81 14.69
N SER A 295 5.70 16.72 14.19
CA SER A 295 5.21 17.60 13.13
C SER A 295 5.08 19.03 13.62
N THR A 296 5.26 19.97 12.73
CA THR A 296 5.07 21.42 13.00
C THR A 296 3.75 21.89 12.40
N GLY A 297 3.15 22.92 13.00
CA GLY A 297 1.87 23.47 12.56
C GLY A 297 0.65 22.74 13.12
N ASP A 298 -0.46 22.81 12.40
CA ASP A 298 -1.77 22.34 12.84
C ASP A 298 -2.54 21.55 11.76
N ARG A 299 -1.83 21.05 10.73
CA ARG A 299 -2.43 20.36 9.58
C ARG A 299 -1.86 18.97 9.43
N MET A 300 -2.71 18.05 8.95
CA MET A 300 -2.26 16.74 8.51
C MET A 300 -1.27 16.87 7.35
N ILE A 301 -0.30 16.00 7.31
CA ILE A 301 0.72 15.87 6.26
C ILE A 301 0.27 14.78 5.30
N ASP A 302 0.08 15.13 4.02
CA ASP A 302 -0.16 14.15 2.97
C ASP A 302 1.14 13.43 2.63
N THR A 303 1.09 12.11 2.53
CA THR A 303 2.25 11.31 2.13
C THR A 303 1.86 10.11 1.28
N GLU A 304 2.78 9.67 0.45
CA GLU A 304 2.67 8.43 -0.33
C GLU A 304 3.79 7.48 0.10
N LEU A 305 3.42 6.28 0.57
CA LEU A 305 4.35 5.18 0.74
C LEU A 305 4.44 4.42 -0.57
N GLU A 306 5.48 4.70 -1.36
CA GLU A 306 5.74 3.93 -2.59
C GLU A 306 5.90 2.45 -2.27
N LEU A 307 5.34 1.59 -3.13
CA LEU A 307 5.45 0.15 -2.97
C LEU A 307 6.70 -0.39 -3.65
N HIS A 308 7.51 -1.06 -2.85
CA HIS A 308 8.70 -1.79 -3.26
C HIS A 308 8.33 -3.26 -3.47
N PHE A 309 8.28 -3.71 -4.70
CA PHE A 309 7.91 -5.08 -5.07
C PHE A 309 9.13 -5.99 -5.06
N TYR A 310 9.04 -7.14 -4.40
CA TYR A 310 10.04 -8.21 -4.48
C TYR A 310 9.87 -9.07 -5.73
N ASP A 311 8.61 -9.21 -6.19
CA ASP A 311 8.25 -10.00 -7.35
C ASP A 311 7.25 -9.20 -8.22
N ARG A 312 7.67 -8.84 -9.43
CA ARG A 312 6.87 -8.05 -10.38
C ARG A 312 5.69 -8.82 -10.97
N GLU A 313 5.81 -10.14 -11.02
CA GLU A 313 4.84 -11.01 -11.69
C GLU A 313 3.82 -11.60 -10.71
N ALA A 314 4.15 -11.62 -9.40
CA ALA A 314 3.32 -12.28 -8.41
C ALA A 314 2.03 -11.50 -8.12
N LYS A 315 0.92 -12.24 -8.05
CA LYS A 315 -0.37 -11.79 -7.53
C LYS A 315 -0.69 -12.57 -6.26
N PRO A 316 -1.16 -11.91 -5.18
CA PRO A 316 -1.56 -12.63 -3.97
C PRO A 316 -2.66 -13.63 -4.25
N SER A 317 -2.50 -14.86 -3.75
CA SER A 317 -3.46 -15.96 -3.87
C SER A 317 -3.82 -16.58 -2.53
N GLY A 318 -3.14 -16.18 -1.44
CA GLY A 318 -3.38 -16.62 -0.07
C GLY A 318 -4.69 -16.09 0.53
N LEU A 319 -4.83 -16.23 1.85
CA LEU A 319 -6.01 -15.77 2.58
C LEU A 319 -5.83 -14.38 3.17
N TYR A 320 -4.67 -14.09 3.74
CA TYR A 320 -4.37 -12.83 4.44
C TYR A 320 -3.41 -12.01 3.60
N GLN A 321 -3.96 -11.14 2.75
CA GLN A 321 -3.26 -10.53 1.62
C GLN A 321 -2.85 -9.07 1.83
N LEU A 322 -3.30 -8.46 2.93
CA LEU A 322 -2.97 -7.07 3.24
C LEU A 322 -2.58 -6.92 4.71
N VAL A 323 -1.45 -6.29 4.94
CA VAL A 323 -1.03 -5.76 6.24
C VAL A 323 -0.84 -4.27 6.11
N ILE A 324 -1.50 -3.48 6.97
CA ILE A 324 -1.18 -2.09 7.28
C ILE A 324 -0.90 -2.05 8.77
N SER A 325 0.17 -1.40 9.19
CA SER A 325 0.51 -1.23 10.61
C SER A 325 1.04 0.17 10.85
N CYS A 326 0.45 0.83 11.83
CA CYS A 326 0.82 2.16 12.29
C CYS A 326 1.13 2.09 13.77
N SER A 327 2.26 2.60 14.18
CA SER A 327 2.73 2.55 15.58
C SER A 327 3.41 3.85 15.97
N THR A 328 3.19 4.28 17.21
CA THR A 328 3.87 5.44 17.80
C THR A 328 5.33 5.17 18.16
N SER A 329 5.74 3.89 18.18
CA SER A 329 7.13 3.47 18.41
C SER A 329 7.44 2.28 17.49
N ALA A 330 8.41 2.41 16.59
CA ALA A 330 8.79 1.38 15.63
C ALA A 330 9.30 0.10 16.31
N TYR A 331 9.81 0.21 17.51
CA TYR A 331 10.34 -0.88 18.34
C TYR A 331 9.46 -1.19 19.54
N GLY A 332 8.16 -0.88 19.44
CA GLY A 332 7.17 -1.15 20.48
C GLY A 332 7.07 -2.62 20.85
N ASP A 333 7.30 -3.53 19.91
CA ASP A 333 7.33 -4.99 20.17
C ASP A 333 8.45 -5.38 21.14
N PHE A 334 9.57 -4.66 21.11
CA PHE A 334 10.71 -4.82 22.02
C PHE A 334 10.52 -4.09 23.35
N MET A 335 9.34 -3.53 23.60
CA MET A 335 9.06 -2.68 24.77
C MET A 335 10.07 -1.53 24.93
N THR A 336 10.49 -0.96 23.77
CA THR A 336 11.44 0.15 23.69
C THR A 336 10.78 1.31 22.94
N GLY A 337 10.76 2.50 23.54
CA GLY A 337 10.21 3.71 22.94
C GLY A 337 9.85 4.78 23.97
N CYS A 338 9.20 5.84 23.50
CA CYS A 338 8.75 6.97 24.29
C CYS A 338 7.25 6.82 24.63
N LYS A 339 6.94 6.76 25.93
CA LYS A 339 5.55 6.57 26.43
C LYS A 339 4.63 7.77 26.21
N SER A 340 5.16 8.91 25.77
CA SER A 340 4.38 10.11 25.47
C SER A 340 4.18 10.35 23.97
N ASN A 341 4.65 9.47 23.09
CA ASN A 341 4.46 9.62 21.66
C ASN A 341 2.98 9.62 21.26
N VAL A 342 2.63 10.54 20.38
CA VAL A 342 1.26 10.71 19.85
C VAL A 342 1.32 10.91 18.34
N LEU A 343 0.51 10.14 17.63
CA LEU A 343 0.40 10.17 16.17
C LEU A 343 -1.08 10.18 15.76
N TYR A 344 -1.48 11.12 14.92
CA TYR A 344 -2.78 11.11 14.23
C TYR A 344 -2.60 10.54 12.83
N ILE A 345 -3.56 9.74 12.38
CA ILE A 345 -3.53 9.09 11.08
C ILE A 345 -4.93 9.13 10.46
N ASP A 346 -4.97 9.23 9.11
CA ASP A 346 -6.22 9.30 8.38
C ASP A 346 -6.04 9.05 6.87
N ASN A 347 -7.15 8.92 6.14
CA ASN A 347 -7.24 8.91 4.68
C ASN A 347 -6.29 7.91 4.00
N PHE A 348 -6.45 6.62 4.36
CA PHE A 348 -5.77 5.54 3.65
C PHE A 348 -6.42 5.29 2.30
N GLU A 349 -5.67 5.53 1.22
CA GLU A 349 -6.10 5.32 -0.15
C GLU A 349 -5.00 4.67 -0.99
N TRP A 350 -5.38 3.89 -2.00
CA TRP A 350 -4.43 3.41 -2.98
C TRP A 350 -4.15 4.44 -4.06
N ALA A 351 -2.88 4.61 -4.41
CA ALA A 351 -2.46 5.33 -5.61
C ALA A 351 -2.20 4.32 -6.74
N TYR A 352 -2.80 4.57 -7.87
CA TYR A 352 -2.65 3.79 -9.08
C TYR A 352 -1.88 4.55 -10.17
#